data_833297d836337f6b01802b21633663e7
#
_entry.id   833297d836337f6b01802b21633663e7
#
_cell.length_a   1.000
_cell.length_b   1.000
_cell.length_c   1.000
_cell.angle_alpha   90.00
_cell.angle_beta   90.00
_cell.angle_gamma   90.00
#
_symmetry.space_group_name_H-M   'P 1'
#
loop_
_entity.id
_entity.type
_entity.pdbx_description
1 polymer ?
#
loop_
_entity_poly.entity_id
_entity_poly.type
_entity_poly.pdbx_seq_one_letter_code
_entity_poly.pdbx_strand_id
1 'polypeptide(L)'
;MVQPFNQFSTLEDLGDLAPILRARPNILALLKLFRSLPPDDVDIIARYMHGYVALEDTVVFREGEIGDAMLFIVEGMVHVYRGDPVDGVTLGLLDRGKSFGEMALIENMPRSATCVVLHDCMFAAMTRANFEHLTADHPRLAITVLKDVARMLSNRLRHANETREGGMFDFLDLQ
;
A
#
# COMPACT_ATOMS: atom_id res chain seq x y z
N MET A 1 18.70 -2.78 11.16
CA MET A 1 18.81 -1.36 10.73
C MET A 1 18.06 -1.26 9.42
N VAL A 2 16.91 -0.60 9.43
CA VAL A 2 16.04 -0.44 8.25
C VAL A 2 16.80 0.42 7.26
N GLN A 3 16.93 -0.02 6.00
CA GLN A 3 17.66 0.75 4.98
C GLN A 3 16.85 1.98 4.58
N PRO A 4 17.48 3.17 4.42
CA PRO A 4 16.80 4.34 3.92
C PRO A 4 16.27 4.08 2.50
N PHE A 5 15.04 4.44 2.28
CA PHE A 5 14.28 4.08 1.10
C PHE A 5 14.26 5.25 0.12
N ASN A 6 14.96 5.14 -1.00
CA ASN A 6 15.10 6.22 -1.98
C ASN A 6 14.24 6.02 -3.26
N GLN A 7 13.19 5.17 -3.19
CA GLN A 7 12.40 4.82 -4.36
C GLN A 7 11.28 5.81 -4.70
N PHE A 8 10.88 6.62 -3.73
CA PHE A 8 9.84 7.63 -3.90
C PHE A 8 10.45 9.03 -3.86
N SER A 9 11.21 9.38 -4.89
CA SER A 9 11.84 10.71 -5.00
C SER A 9 10.84 11.89 -5.02
N THR A 10 9.57 11.59 -5.26
CA THR A 10 8.45 12.55 -5.27
C THR A 10 7.74 12.67 -3.93
N LEU A 11 8.04 11.78 -2.97
CA LEU A 11 7.43 11.78 -1.64
C LEU A 11 8.40 12.35 -0.61
N GLU A 12 7.88 13.07 0.37
CA GLU A 12 8.67 13.50 1.52
C GLU A 12 8.79 12.34 2.52
N ASP A 13 10.03 11.96 2.83
CA ASP A 13 10.34 10.86 3.76
C ASP A 13 10.22 11.36 5.20
N LEU A 14 9.35 10.72 5.99
CA LEU A 14 9.18 10.96 7.42
C LEU A 14 10.05 10.04 8.29
N GLY A 15 10.81 9.12 7.68
CA GLY A 15 11.62 8.13 8.37
C GLY A 15 10.82 6.96 8.94
N ASP A 16 11.34 6.36 10.02
CA ASP A 16 10.72 5.22 10.69
C ASP A 16 9.30 5.55 11.15
N LEU A 17 8.36 4.66 10.84
CA LEU A 17 6.95 4.85 11.20
C LEU A 17 6.70 4.66 12.70
N ALA A 18 7.51 3.87 13.40
CA ALA A 18 7.30 3.55 14.82
C ALA A 18 7.20 4.79 15.75
N PRO A 19 8.01 5.86 15.62
CA PRO A 19 7.82 7.09 16.41
C PRO A 19 6.50 7.81 16.10
N ILE A 20 6.08 7.82 14.83
CA ILE A 20 4.83 8.47 14.38
C ILE A 20 3.63 7.75 15.00
N LEU A 21 3.68 6.41 15.07
CA LEU A 21 2.63 5.60 15.67
C LEU A 21 2.51 5.80 17.17
N ARG A 22 3.62 6.01 17.87
CA ARG A 22 3.59 6.33 19.32
C ARG A 22 2.83 7.62 19.59
N ALA A 23 2.92 8.59 18.67
CA ALA A 23 2.17 9.84 18.76
C ALA A 23 0.70 9.66 18.34
N ARG A 24 0.39 8.65 17.51
CA ARG A 24 -0.95 8.35 16.98
C ARG A 24 -1.22 6.83 16.99
N PRO A 25 -1.43 6.21 18.16
CA PRO A 25 -1.39 4.75 18.35
C PRO A 25 -2.43 3.95 17.53
N ASN A 26 -3.46 4.61 17.00
CA ASN A 26 -4.54 3.92 16.27
C ASN A 26 -4.39 3.98 14.75
N ILE A 27 -3.32 4.59 14.22
CA ILE A 27 -3.19 4.80 12.77
C ILE A 27 -3.15 3.48 11.99
N LEU A 28 -2.32 2.51 12.39
CA LEU A 28 -2.23 1.23 11.68
C LEU A 28 -3.40 0.30 11.94
N ALA A 29 -4.07 0.41 13.10
CA ALA A 29 -5.29 -0.34 13.37
C ALA A 29 -6.43 0.03 12.41
N LEU A 30 -6.33 1.20 11.74
CA LEU A 30 -7.27 1.64 10.71
C LEU A 30 -6.98 0.99 9.34
N LEU A 31 -5.77 0.47 9.14
CA LEU A 31 -5.44 -0.25 7.93
C LEU A 31 -6.20 -1.57 7.92
N LYS A 32 -7.05 -1.74 6.93
CA LYS A 32 -7.95 -2.90 6.84
C LYS A 32 -7.18 -4.23 6.84
N LEU A 33 -5.96 -4.23 6.29
CA LEU A 33 -5.09 -5.41 6.26
C LEU A 33 -4.70 -5.90 7.66
N PHE A 34 -4.60 -5.00 8.65
CA PHE A 34 -4.12 -5.33 10.00
C PHE A 34 -5.23 -5.45 11.05
N ARG A 35 -6.50 -5.34 10.64
CA ARG A 35 -7.65 -5.38 11.57
C ARG A 35 -7.77 -6.66 12.38
N SER A 36 -7.27 -7.77 11.86
CA SER A 36 -7.31 -9.07 12.53
C SER A 36 -6.15 -9.29 13.50
N LEU A 37 -5.16 -8.38 13.51
CA LEU A 37 -3.96 -8.52 14.32
C LEU A 37 -4.13 -7.89 15.71
N PRO A 38 -3.53 -8.49 16.76
CA PRO A 38 -3.38 -7.86 18.06
C PRO A 38 -2.57 -6.55 17.94
N PRO A 39 -2.80 -5.54 18.81
CA PRO A 39 -2.06 -4.28 18.80
C PRO A 39 -0.53 -4.46 18.88
N ASP A 40 -0.05 -5.39 19.69
CA ASP A 40 1.39 -5.69 19.83
C ASP A 40 2.00 -6.18 18.52
N ASP A 41 1.28 -6.98 17.73
CA ASP A 41 1.71 -7.46 16.43
C ASP A 41 1.75 -6.34 15.40
N VAL A 42 0.80 -5.40 15.47
CA VAL A 42 0.79 -4.19 14.63
C VAL A 42 2.00 -3.30 14.94
N ASP A 43 2.35 -3.14 16.22
CA ASP A 43 3.54 -2.40 16.66
C ASP A 43 4.85 -3.05 16.17
N ILE A 44 4.88 -4.38 16.10
CA ILE A 44 6.03 -5.11 15.53
C ILE A 44 6.14 -4.79 14.04
N ILE A 45 5.05 -4.93 13.27
CA ILE A 45 5.05 -4.65 11.81
C ILE A 45 5.50 -3.21 11.53
N ALA A 46 5.05 -2.27 12.33
CA ALA A 46 5.39 -0.85 12.19
C ALA A 46 6.89 -0.55 12.19
N ARG A 47 7.69 -1.37 12.88
CA ARG A 47 9.17 -1.22 12.94
C ARG A 47 9.85 -1.56 11.62
N TYR A 48 9.13 -2.22 10.71
CA TYR A 48 9.59 -2.59 9.36
C TYR A 48 9.00 -1.67 8.29
N MET A 49 8.32 -0.58 8.70
CA MET A 49 7.66 0.36 7.79
C MET A 49 8.27 1.75 7.89
N HIS A 50 8.22 2.48 6.76
CA HIS A 50 8.56 3.90 6.65
C HIS A 50 7.32 4.75 6.42
N GLY A 51 7.32 5.97 6.96
CA GLY A 51 6.30 6.99 6.73
C GLY A 51 6.67 7.90 5.57
N TYR A 52 5.69 8.28 4.75
CA TYR A 52 5.82 9.27 3.69
C TYR A 52 4.63 10.20 3.68
N VAL A 53 4.85 11.44 3.21
CA VAL A 53 3.76 12.36 2.86
C VAL A 53 3.90 12.80 1.40
N ALA A 54 2.76 13.09 0.80
CA ALA A 54 2.69 13.59 -0.56
C ALA A 54 1.53 14.57 -0.70
N LEU A 55 1.77 15.66 -1.41
CA LEU A 55 0.74 16.65 -1.74
C LEU A 55 -0.12 16.17 -2.91
N GLU A 56 -1.29 16.77 -3.05
CA GLU A 56 -2.18 16.60 -4.20
C GLU A 56 -1.40 16.70 -5.52
N ASP A 57 -1.84 15.96 -6.53
CA ASP A 57 -1.21 15.84 -7.86
C ASP A 57 0.17 15.15 -7.90
N THR A 58 0.71 14.72 -6.75
CA THR A 58 1.96 13.96 -6.72
C THR A 58 1.79 12.59 -7.35
N VAL A 59 2.62 12.25 -8.34
CA VAL A 59 2.71 10.89 -8.89
C VAL A 59 3.51 10.04 -7.92
N VAL A 60 2.86 9.04 -7.32
CA VAL A 60 3.50 8.09 -6.37
C VAL A 60 4.41 7.13 -7.14
N PHE A 61 3.92 6.56 -8.23
CA PHE A 61 4.67 5.76 -9.21
C PHE A 61 3.86 5.62 -10.50
N ARG A 62 4.54 5.27 -11.59
CA ARG A 62 3.95 5.06 -12.91
C ARG A 62 3.87 3.58 -13.26
N GLU A 63 2.89 3.22 -14.11
CA GLU A 63 2.83 1.90 -14.75
C GLU A 63 4.15 1.60 -15.47
N GLY A 64 4.65 0.37 -15.35
CA GLY A 64 5.90 -0.07 -15.95
C GLY A 64 7.16 0.23 -15.14
N GLU A 65 7.13 1.10 -14.14
CA GLU A 65 8.27 1.33 -13.25
C GLU A 65 8.58 0.08 -12.39
N ILE A 66 9.86 -0.13 -12.10
CA ILE A 66 10.25 -1.16 -11.15
C ILE A 66 9.95 -0.67 -9.74
N GLY A 67 9.23 -1.48 -8.98
CA GLY A 67 8.88 -1.16 -7.60
C GLY A 67 9.17 -2.34 -6.68
N ASP A 68 9.50 -2.04 -5.43
CA ASP A 68 9.79 -3.05 -4.40
C ASP A 68 9.03 -2.79 -3.09
N ALA A 69 8.04 -1.90 -3.09
CA ALA A 69 7.27 -1.57 -1.91
C ALA A 69 5.76 -1.62 -2.14
N MET A 70 5.06 -2.04 -1.10
CA MET A 70 3.63 -1.88 -0.89
C MET A 70 3.38 -0.65 -0.03
N LEU A 71 2.36 0.14 -0.38
CA LEU A 71 1.95 1.33 0.37
C LEU A 71 0.57 1.13 0.97
N PHE A 72 0.39 1.73 2.15
CA PHE A 72 -0.86 1.80 2.89
C PHE A 72 -1.26 3.26 3.05
N ILE A 73 -2.49 3.60 2.70
CA ILE A 73 -3.02 4.96 2.84
C ILE A 73 -3.45 5.16 4.29
N VAL A 74 -2.68 5.95 5.02
CA VAL A 74 -2.96 6.33 6.40
C VAL A 74 -3.98 7.47 6.44
N GLU A 75 -3.78 8.47 5.58
CA GLU A 75 -4.67 9.62 5.36
C GLU A 75 -4.65 9.98 3.88
N GLY A 76 -5.73 10.58 3.36
CA GLY A 76 -5.84 11.06 1.99
C GLY A 76 -6.50 10.07 1.04
N MET A 77 -6.30 10.31 -0.26
CA MET A 77 -6.89 9.55 -1.35
C MET A 77 -5.96 9.48 -2.55
N VAL A 78 -5.92 8.32 -3.20
CA VAL A 78 -5.10 8.04 -4.39
C VAL A 78 -5.99 7.65 -5.55
N HIS A 79 -5.73 8.21 -6.73
CA HIS A 79 -6.34 7.83 -7.98
C HIS A 79 -5.44 6.85 -8.71
N VAL A 80 -6.02 5.74 -9.19
CA VAL A 80 -5.32 4.66 -9.89
C VAL A 80 -5.73 4.65 -11.35
N TYR A 81 -4.73 4.68 -12.25
CA TYR A 81 -4.90 4.69 -13.70
C TYR A 81 -4.17 3.52 -14.35
N ARG A 82 -4.70 3.05 -15.47
CA ARG A 82 -3.93 2.31 -16.45
C ARG A 82 -3.41 3.30 -17.50
N GLY A 83 -2.09 3.32 -17.70
CA GLY A 83 -1.44 4.30 -18.56
C GLY A 83 -1.10 5.61 -17.86
N ASP A 84 -1.09 6.70 -18.62
CA ASP A 84 -0.79 8.04 -18.12
C ASP A 84 -2.03 8.69 -17.47
N PRO A 85 -1.86 9.52 -16.41
CA PRO A 85 -2.98 10.22 -15.77
C PRO A 85 -3.79 11.13 -16.69
N VAL A 86 -3.20 11.62 -17.80
CA VAL A 86 -3.87 12.53 -18.74
C VAL A 86 -4.78 11.77 -19.70
N ASP A 87 -4.28 10.65 -20.28
CA ASP A 87 -4.97 9.89 -21.33
C ASP A 87 -5.37 8.48 -20.87
N GLY A 88 -5.01 8.10 -19.65
CA GLY A 88 -5.20 6.77 -19.12
C GLY A 88 -6.64 6.47 -18.70
N VAL A 89 -6.90 5.19 -18.52
CA VAL A 89 -8.19 4.70 -18.04
C VAL A 89 -8.17 4.68 -16.52
N THR A 90 -9.12 5.38 -15.90
CA THR A 90 -9.35 5.27 -14.44
C THR A 90 -9.66 3.83 -14.07
N LEU A 91 -8.87 3.26 -13.16
CA LEU A 91 -9.12 1.95 -12.56
C LEU A 91 -9.89 2.07 -11.25
N GLY A 92 -9.76 3.20 -10.54
CA GLY A 92 -10.50 3.46 -9.32
C GLY A 92 -9.83 4.45 -8.38
N LEU A 93 -10.48 4.64 -7.23
CA LEU A 93 -10.02 5.47 -6.13
C LEU A 93 -9.68 4.60 -4.91
N LEU A 94 -8.62 4.94 -4.24
CA LEU A 94 -8.20 4.30 -2.99
C LEU A 94 -8.16 5.34 -1.88
N ASP A 95 -8.95 5.12 -0.86
CA ASP A 95 -9.05 5.99 0.30
C ASP A 95 -8.30 5.43 1.52
N ARG A 96 -8.39 6.14 2.63
CA ARG A 96 -7.82 5.77 3.91
C ARG A 96 -8.12 4.31 4.29
N GLY A 97 -7.08 3.61 4.76
CA GLY A 97 -7.16 2.21 5.21
C GLY A 97 -6.92 1.21 4.10
N LYS A 98 -6.92 1.61 2.83
CA LYS A 98 -6.60 0.76 1.68
C LYS A 98 -5.09 0.72 1.44
N SER A 99 -4.68 -0.25 0.61
CA SER A 99 -3.29 -0.46 0.24
C SER A 99 -3.15 -0.72 -1.26
N PHE A 100 -1.95 -0.48 -1.80
CA PHE A 100 -1.64 -0.68 -3.22
C PHE A 100 -0.16 -1.00 -3.41
N GLY A 101 0.18 -1.50 -4.60
CA GLY A 101 1.56 -1.90 -4.92
C GLY A 101 1.99 -3.21 -4.23
N GLU A 102 1.04 -4.01 -3.74
CA GLU A 102 1.27 -5.28 -3.02
C GLU A 102 1.99 -6.33 -3.86
N MET A 103 1.85 -6.29 -5.18
CA MET A 103 2.55 -7.22 -6.08
C MET A 103 4.06 -7.10 -5.93
N ALA A 104 4.56 -5.90 -5.61
CA ALA A 104 5.97 -5.67 -5.36
C ALA A 104 6.57 -6.42 -4.15
N LEU A 105 5.75 -6.84 -3.19
CA LEU A 105 6.21 -7.71 -2.09
C LEU A 105 6.33 -9.17 -2.50
N ILE A 106 5.54 -9.60 -3.49
CA ILE A 106 5.39 -11.01 -3.87
C ILE A 106 6.31 -11.34 -5.04
N GLU A 107 6.38 -10.45 -6.03
CA GLU A 107 7.09 -10.67 -7.28
C GLU A 107 7.88 -9.43 -7.73
N ASN A 108 8.95 -9.67 -8.50
CA ASN A 108 9.79 -8.59 -9.02
C ASN A 108 9.30 -8.16 -10.41
N MET A 109 8.04 -7.73 -10.48
CA MET A 109 7.42 -7.29 -11.72
C MET A 109 7.21 -5.77 -11.74
N PRO A 110 7.17 -5.14 -12.91
CA PRO A 110 6.86 -3.72 -13.04
C PRO A 110 5.48 -3.38 -12.44
N ARG A 111 5.29 -2.13 -12.06
CA ARG A 111 4.01 -1.61 -11.59
C ARG A 111 2.92 -1.82 -12.64
N SER A 112 1.78 -2.35 -12.23
CA SER A 112 0.64 -2.66 -13.11
C SER A 112 -0.28 -1.47 -13.37
N ALA A 113 -0.04 -0.34 -12.71
CA ALA A 113 -0.84 0.87 -12.81
C ALA A 113 -0.04 2.11 -12.39
N THR A 114 -0.53 3.28 -12.79
CA THR A 114 -0.06 4.59 -12.32
C THR A 114 -0.91 5.03 -11.13
N CYS A 115 -0.28 5.54 -10.08
CA CYS A 115 -0.95 6.05 -8.88
C CYS A 115 -0.62 7.52 -8.65
N VAL A 116 -1.65 8.35 -8.49
CA VAL A 116 -1.54 9.81 -8.30
C VAL A 116 -2.32 10.21 -7.05
N VAL A 117 -1.75 11.07 -6.23
CA VAL A 117 -2.41 11.62 -5.04
C VAL A 117 -3.55 12.53 -5.47
N LEU A 118 -4.77 12.22 -5.03
CA LEU A 118 -5.96 13.05 -5.30
C LEU A 118 -6.23 14.06 -4.18
N HIS A 119 -5.87 13.72 -2.94
CA HIS A 119 -5.88 14.60 -1.76
C HIS A 119 -4.67 14.28 -0.94
N ASP A 120 -4.04 15.30 -0.34
CA ASP A 120 -2.82 15.15 0.46
C ASP A 120 -2.80 13.85 1.26
N CYS A 121 -1.77 13.06 1.06
CA CYS A 121 -1.66 11.73 1.60
C CYS A 121 -0.55 11.59 2.63
N MET A 122 -0.84 10.76 3.63
CA MET A 122 0.17 10.12 4.46
C MET A 122 0.17 8.62 4.15
N PHE A 123 1.36 8.06 3.88
CA PHE A 123 1.55 6.64 3.60
C PHE A 123 2.42 5.96 4.65
N ALA A 124 2.12 4.70 4.89
CA ALA A 124 3.05 3.74 5.47
C ALA A 124 3.54 2.80 4.35
N ALA A 125 4.84 2.62 4.20
CA ALA A 125 5.42 1.80 3.15
C ALA A 125 6.16 0.60 3.75
N MET A 126 5.91 -0.59 3.20
CA MET A 126 6.63 -1.83 3.48
C MET A 126 7.41 -2.23 2.23
N THR A 127 8.74 -2.24 2.32
CA THR A 127 9.56 -2.74 1.22
C THR A 127 9.66 -4.25 1.23
N ARG A 128 10.02 -4.84 0.09
CA ARG A 128 10.32 -6.28 0.03
C ARG A 128 11.42 -6.66 1.01
N ALA A 129 12.53 -5.91 1.03
CA ALA A 129 13.63 -6.16 1.94
C ALA A 129 13.20 -6.14 3.41
N ASN A 130 12.40 -5.14 3.80
CA ASN A 130 11.86 -5.06 5.15
C ASN A 130 10.87 -6.19 5.46
N PHE A 131 10.09 -6.62 4.48
CA PHE A 131 9.22 -7.78 4.62
C PHE A 131 10.01 -9.09 4.76
N GLU A 132 11.14 -9.24 4.06
CA GLU A 132 12.06 -10.36 4.24
C GLU A 132 12.68 -10.36 5.65
N HIS A 133 13.08 -9.20 6.18
CA HIS A 133 13.52 -9.06 7.57
C HIS A 133 12.40 -9.43 8.56
N LEU A 134 11.17 -8.94 8.36
CA LEU A 134 10.02 -9.34 9.17
C LEU A 134 9.81 -10.86 9.12
N THR A 135 10.00 -11.48 7.95
CA THR A 135 9.85 -12.93 7.78
C THR A 135 10.92 -13.71 8.54
N ALA A 136 12.15 -13.22 8.57
CA ALA A 136 13.24 -13.83 9.31
C ALA A 136 13.05 -13.70 10.83
N ASP A 137 12.65 -12.52 11.30
CA ASP A 137 12.53 -12.20 12.73
C ASP A 137 11.20 -12.71 13.34
N HIS A 138 10.10 -12.60 12.58
CA HIS A 138 8.74 -12.91 13.03
C HIS A 138 7.95 -13.73 11.99
N PRO A 139 8.34 -14.98 11.67
CA PRO A 139 7.79 -15.76 10.56
C PRO A 139 6.27 -16.00 10.67
N ARG A 140 5.75 -16.20 11.88
CA ARG A 140 4.30 -16.40 12.07
C ARG A 140 3.50 -15.15 11.72
N LEU A 141 4.04 -13.98 12.06
CA LEU A 141 3.41 -12.70 11.77
C LEU A 141 3.47 -12.39 10.26
N ALA A 142 4.61 -12.64 9.63
CA ALA A 142 4.75 -12.50 8.18
C ALA A 142 3.77 -13.40 7.40
N ILE A 143 3.56 -14.65 7.85
CA ILE A 143 2.56 -15.56 7.27
C ILE A 143 1.15 -14.98 7.41
N THR A 144 0.81 -14.34 8.53
CA THR A 144 -0.49 -13.71 8.71
C THR A 144 -0.69 -12.54 7.75
N VAL A 145 0.32 -11.69 7.62
CA VAL A 145 0.31 -10.58 6.64
C VAL A 145 0.14 -11.10 5.21
N LEU A 146 0.88 -12.16 4.81
CA LEU A 146 0.74 -12.76 3.48
C LEU A 146 -0.67 -13.33 3.22
N LYS A 147 -1.28 -13.96 4.23
CA LYS A 147 -2.66 -14.46 4.11
C LYS A 147 -3.66 -13.33 3.90
N ASP A 148 -3.46 -12.20 4.57
CA ASP A 148 -4.34 -11.05 4.44
C ASP A 148 -4.13 -10.35 3.07
N VAL A 149 -2.90 -10.25 2.58
CA VAL A 149 -2.60 -9.82 1.20
C VAL A 149 -3.26 -10.75 0.18
N ALA A 150 -3.13 -12.07 0.36
CA ALA A 150 -3.75 -13.05 -0.54
C ALA A 150 -5.29 -12.94 -0.55
N ARG A 151 -5.93 -12.74 0.61
CA ARG A 151 -7.38 -12.49 0.71
C ARG A 151 -7.78 -11.21 -0.02
N MET A 152 -7.02 -10.14 0.16
CA MET A 152 -7.26 -8.88 -0.52
C MET A 152 -7.19 -9.05 -2.04
N LEU A 153 -6.15 -9.70 -2.57
CA LEU A 153 -6.00 -9.98 -4.00
C LEU A 153 -7.14 -10.87 -4.53
N SER A 154 -7.52 -11.89 -3.76
CA SER A 154 -8.66 -12.78 -4.11
C SER A 154 -9.97 -12.00 -4.18
N ASN A 155 -10.21 -11.04 -3.27
CA ASN A 155 -11.37 -10.17 -3.31
C ASN A 155 -11.35 -9.28 -4.56
N ARG A 156 -10.23 -8.59 -4.82
CA ARG A 156 -10.07 -7.75 -6.02
C ARG A 156 -10.33 -8.53 -7.31
N LEU A 157 -9.83 -9.77 -7.39
CA LEU A 157 -10.06 -10.62 -8.57
C LEU A 157 -11.55 -10.98 -8.74
N ARG A 158 -12.25 -11.33 -7.65
CA ARG A 158 -13.69 -11.61 -7.71
C ARG A 158 -14.47 -10.41 -8.24
N HIS A 159 -14.25 -9.23 -7.67
CA HIS A 159 -14.93 -8.01 -8.12
C HIS A 159 -14.58 -7.66 -9.57
N ALA A 160 -13.32 -7.81 -9.99
CA ALA A 160 -12.94 -7.59 -11.39
C ALA A 160 -13.68 -8.54 -12.35
N ASN A 161 -13.97 -9.77 -11.94
CA ASN A 161 -14.76 -10.72 -12.73
C ASN A 161 -16.25 -10.35 -12.77
N GLU A 162 -16.85 -9.96 -11.63
CA GLU A 162 -18.24 -9.52 -11.54
C GLU A 162 -18.51 -8.26 -12.38
N THR A 163 -17.55 -7.33 -12.40
CA THR A 163 -17.66 -6.07 -13.15
C THR A 163 -17.51 -6.28 -14.67
N ARG A 164 -16.81 -7.32 -15.11
CA ARG A 164 -16.72 -7.69 -16.54
C ARG A 164 -18.08 -8.12 -17.11
N GLU A 165 -18.95 -8.66 -16.30
CA GLU A 165 -20.32 -9.04 -16.69
C GLU A 165 -21.29 -7.84 -16.68
N GLY A 166 -20.97 -6.76 -15.92
CA GLY A 166 -21.82 -5.58 -15.75
C GLY A 166 -21.39 -4.29 -16.47
N GLY A 167 -20.28 -4.26 -17.15
CA GLY A 167 -19.90 -3.16 -18.07
C GLY A 167 -19.35 -1.87 -17.45
N MET A 168 -19.08 -1.79 -16.16
CA MET A 168 -18.45 -0.63 -15.52
C MET A 168 -17.51 -1.06 -14.41
N PHE A 169 -16.23 -0.64 -14.48
CA PHE A 169 -15.23 -0.90 -13.45
C PHE A 169 -15.47 0.04 -12.26
N ASP A 170 -16.03 -0.48 -11.19
CA ASP A 170 -16.09 0.22 -9.91
C ASP A 170 -15.12 -0.43 -8.92
N PHE A 171 -13.89 0.11 -8.82
CA PHE A 171 -12.91 -0.30 -7.82
C PHE A 171 -13.25 0.20 -6.41
N LEU A 172 -14.34 0.95 -6.25
CA LEU A 172 -14.71 1.63 -5.01
C LEU A 172 -15.15 0.69 -3.89
N ASP A 173 -15.64 -0.51 -4.22
CA ASP A 173 -16.16 -1.47 -3.23
C ASP A 173 -15.17 -2.57 -2.83
N LEU A 174 -13.89 -2.41 -3.19
CA LEU A 174 -12.86 -3.44 -3.05
C LEU A 174 -12.31 -3.61 -1.62
N GLN A 175 -13.18 -3.55 -0.60
CA GLN A 175 -12.80 -4.08 0.73
C GLN A 175 -13.99 -4.42 1.62
#